data_39e3edd9cf3d38490f1daa0378ffce9e
#
_entry.id   39e3edd9cf3d38490f1daa0378ffce9e
#
_cell.length_a   1.000
_cell.length_b   1.000
_cell.length_c   1.000
_cell.angle_alpha   90.00
_cell.angle_beta   90.00
_cell.angle_gamma   90.00
#
_symmetry.space_group_name_H-M   'P 1'
#
loop_
_entity.id
_entity.type
_entity.pdbx_description
1 polymer ?
#
loop_
_entity_poly.entity_id
_entity_poly.type
_entity_poly.pdbx_seq_one_letter_code
_entity_poly.pdbx_strand_id
1 'polypeptide(L)'
;MPDFDAIITGGGIVGATAALCLARRDRRVLLVDSKVPQTSGLNDEFDIRTVALSPRSINLLESLGAMVDVRRESIKRIRVWEREGTATIVFDANEIGAKALAEVVEVSALVNQLWRNLVDRVEVRAPSTIDAVECSGDAVELIIDEDVVSAACLVVAEGRESSTLKQLGISAQNYGSMGRAIGTVARTVDPHDGCALQHFGDGILAFLPLPEERTVSVVWSLPTGRYDELLTLDRKAFAAALTHESESALGDVTEVGERVGFPFGQSLVPDFNPLPRALIIGDAARTVHPLAGQGVNLGLEDVQGIQEVAQHLKDDMGEIDMWRRFAIRRRARARVMLKLMDFFDRTYGASGPYGRWARNLGIRTINKVPAVKYQLMREAMGLGPLATLY
;
A
#
# COMPACT_ATOMS: atom_id res chain seq x y z
N MET A 1 24.94 -17.76 19.73
CA MET A 1 24.57 -16.78 18.68
C MET A 1 23.26 -17.23 18.08
N PRO A 2 22.33 -16.35 17.77
CA PRO A 2 21.09 -16.75 17.11
C PRO A 2 21.35 -17.35 15.71
N ASP A 3 20.43 -18.19 15.25
CA ASP A 3 20.55 -18.88 13.96
C ASP A 3 20.54 -17.88 12.80
N PHE A 4 19.72 -16.80 12.93
CA PHE A 4 19.56 -15.73 11.96
C PHE A 4 19.82 -14.34 12.56
N ASP A 5 20.20 -13.40 11.72
CA ASP A 5 20.27 -12.00 12.10
C ASP A 5 18.86 -11.37 12.12
N ALA A 6 17.98 -11.85 11.23
CA ALA A 6 16.56 -11.44 11.21
C ALA A 6 15.64 -12.58 10.75
N ILE A 7 14.49 -12.71 11.40
CA ILE A 7 13.34 -13.46 10.88
C ILE A 7 12.28 -12.46 10.44
N ILE A 8 11.77 -12.63 9.23
CA ILE A 8 10.69 -11.80 8.67
C ILE A 8 9.45 -12.67 8.50
N THR A 9 8.34 -12.27 9.08
CA THR A 9 7.05 -12.95 8.94
C THR A 9 6.18 -12.22 7.93
N GLY A 10 5.74 -12.93 6.88
CA GLY A 10 4.97 -12.41 5.77
C GLY A 10 5.81 -12.11 4.52
N GLY A 11 5.58 -12.87 3.46
CA GLY A 11 6.27 -12.77 2.16
C GLY A 11 5.56 -11.89 1.12
N GLY A 12 4.69 -10.97 1.54
CA GLY A 12 4.09 -9.96 0.66
C GLY A 12 5.13 -8.94 0.16
N ILE A 13 4.68 -7.92 -0.59
CA ILE A 13 5.56 -6.89 -1.17
C ILE A 13 6.53 -6.31 -0.12
N VAL A 14 6.03 -5.94 1.05
CA VAL A 14 6.83 -5.27 2.09
C VAL A 14 7.84 -6.21 2.73
N GLY A 15 7.40 -7.41 3.16
CA GLY A 15 8.27 -8.36 3.85
C GLY A 15 9.34 -8.96 2.92
N ALA A 16 8.98 -9.36 1.69
CA ALA A 16 9.94 -9.84 0.72
C ALA A 16 10.98 -8.77 0.34
N THR A 17 10.54 -7.49 0.23
CA THR A 17 11.46 -6.38 -0.01
C THR A 17 12.40 -6.18 1.17
N ALA A 18 11.91 -6.27 2.42
CA ALA A 18 12.73 -6.18 3.63
C ALA A 18 13.78 -7.30 3.69
N ALA A 19 13.38 -8.53 3.38
CA ALA A 19 14.27 -9.68 3.33
C ALA A 19 15.43 -9.46 2.34
N LEU A 20 15.10 -9.04 1.10
CA LEU A 20 16.11 -8.73 0.08
C LEU A 20 17.04 -7.59 0.49
N CYS A 21 16.52 -6.54 1.14
CA CYS A 21 17.33 -5.42 1.60
C CYS A 21 18.35 -5.84 2.67
N LEU A 22 17.94 -6.70 3.60
CA LEU A 22 18.83 -7.19 4.66
C LEU A 22 19.84 -8.21 4.11
N ALA A 23 19.41 -9.15 3.28
CA ALA A 23 20.30 -10.15 2.67
C ALA A 23 21.40 -9.52 1.80
N ARG A 24 21.12 -8.39 1.11
CA ARG A 24 22.16 -7.64 0.36
C ARG A 24 23.24 -6.99 1.24
N ARG A 25 23.08 -7.06 2.56
CA ARG A 25 24.04 -6.58 3.56
C ARG A 25 24.69 -7.73 4.31
N ASP A 26 24.74 -8.90 3.67
CA ASP A 26 25.32 -10.13 4.22
C ASP A 26 24.66 -10.57 5.54
N ARG A 27 23.39 -10.18 5.78
CA ARG A 27 22.62 -10.65 6.93
C ARG A 27 21.97 -12.00 6.61
N ARG A 28 22.07 -12.92 7.57
CA ARG A 28 21.38 -14.21 7.51
C ARG A 28 19.90 -13.96 7.80
N VAL A 29 19.06 -14.11 6.79
CA VAL A 29 17.62 -13.80 6.87
C VAL A 29 16.80 -15.05 6.62
N LEU A 30 15.81 -15.29 7.49
CA LEU A 30 14.74 -16.25 7.28
C LEU A 30 13.46 -15.50 6.96
N LEU A 31 12.79 -15.84 5.87
CA LEU A 31 11.44 -15.40 5.54
C LEU A 31 10.44 -16.52 5.78
N VAL A 32 9.39 -16.26 6.53
CA VAL A 32 8.31 -17.22 6.83
C VAL A 32 7.00 -16.70 6.29
N ASP A 33 6.27 -17.52 5.52
CA ASP A 33 4.91 -17.20 5.07
C ASP A 33 4.04 -18.46 5.09
N SER A 34 2.77 -18.29 5.42
CA SER A 34 1.77 -19.35 5.41
C SER A 34 1.40 -19.83 4.00
N LYS A 35 1.82 -19.12 2.96
CA LYS A 35 1.50 -19.41 1.56
C LYS A 35 2.71 -19.17 0.66
N VAL A 36 2.82 -19.97 -0.38
CA VAL A 36 3.70 -19.68 -1.52
C VAL A 36 2.90 -18.81 -2.51
N PRO A 37 3.48 -17.76 -3.10
CA PRO A 37 2.83 -17.02 -4.16
C PRO A 37 2.40 -17.94 -5.29
N GLN A 38 1.18 -17.75 -5.77
CA GLN A 38 0.71 -18.50 -6.91
C GLN A 38 1.48 -18.07 -8.15
N THR A 39 2.24 -18.98 -8.72
CA THR A 39 2.94 -18.78 -10.01
C THR A 39 1.99 -18.91 -11.20
N SER A 40 0.68 -19.09 -10.94
CA SER A 40 -0.34 -19.22 -11.98
C SER A 40 -0.26 -18.02 -12.92
N GLY A 41 0.19 -18.33 -14.08
CA GLY A 41 0.41 -17.60 -15.27
C GLY A 41 0.11 -16.10 -15.20
N LEU A 42 1.07 -15.33 -15.63
CA LEU A 42 0.81 -14.07 -16.32
C LEU A 42 -0.06 -14.44 -17.54
N ASN A 43 -1.35 -14.72 -17.29
CA ASN A 43 -2.34 -14.83 -18.34
C ASN A 43 -2.42 -13.46 -19.00
N ASP A 44 -2.93 -13.37 -20.21
CA ASP A 44 -3.18 -12.10 -20.91
C ASP A 44 -4.10 -11.15 -20.11
N GLU A 45 -4.80 -11.68 -19.10
CA GLU A 45 -5.66 -10.91 -18.18
C GLU A 45 -4.85 -10.19 -17.10
N PHE A 46 -5.30 -9.01 -16.72
CA PHE A 46 -4.69 -8.22 -15.63
C PHE A 46 -5.15 -8.72 -14.25
N ASP A 47 -4.23 -8.66 -13.28
CA ASP A 47 -4.59 -8.88 -11.86
C ASP A 47 -5.57 -7.80 -11.38
N ILE A 48 -6.63 -8.25 -10.72
CA ILE A 48 -7.61 -7.35 -10.10
C ILE A 48 -6.94 -6.48 -9.03
N ARG A 49 -5.91 -7.02 -8.36
CA ARG A 49 -5.16 -6.29 -7.35
C ARG A 49 -3.99 -5.56 -7.98
N THR A 50 -4.11 -4.25 -8.04
CA THR A 50 -3.03 -3.37 -8.48
C THR A 50 -2.66 -2.39 -7.39
N VAL A 51 -1.46 -1.86 -7.47
CA VAL A 51 -0.97 -0.79 -6.59
C VAL A 51 -0.33 0.32 -7.41
N ALA A 52 -0.55 1.57 -6.99
CA ALA A 52 0.16 2.72 -7.53
C ALA A 52 1.41 2.96 -6.68
N LEU A 53 2.57 2.70 -7.23
CA LEU A 53 3.86 2.85 -6.57
C LEU A 53 4.43 4.24 -6.81
N SER A 54 4.86 4.90 -5.75
CA SER A 54 5.56 6.18 -5.83
C SER A 54 6.93 6.02 -6.50
N PRO A 55 7.49 7.08 -7.11
CA PRO A 55 8.83 7.03 -7.70
C PRO A 55 9.91 6.55 -6.72
N ARG A 56 9.77 6.91 -5.46
CA ARG A 56 10.67 6.44 -4.39
C ARG A 56 10.57 4.92 -4.18
N SER A 57 9.35 4.38 -4.15
CA SER A 57 9.10 2.94 -4.04
C SER A 57 9.63 2.18 -5.25
N ILE A 58 9.42 2.72 -6.46
CA ILE A 58 9.94 2.16 -7.71
C ILE A 58 11.47 2.08 -7.65
N ASN A 59 12.15 3.17 -7.30
CA ASN A 59 13.62 3.20 -7.21
C ASN A 59 14.17 2.13 -6.25
N LEU A 60 13.50 1.92 -5.10
CA LEU A 60 13.87 0.84 -4.18
C LEU A 60 13.72 -0.53 -4.85
N LEU A 61 12.57 -0.82 -5.44
CA LEU A 61 12.29 -2.11 -6.08
C LEU A 61 13.18 -2.37 -7.30
N GLU A 62 13.43 -1.35 -8.11
CA GLU A 62 14.39 -1.43 -9.23
C GLU A 62 15.81 -1.73 -8.75
N SER A 63 16.25 -1.09 -7.66
CA SER A 63 17.55 -1.38 -7.06
C SER A 63 17.70 -2.83 -6.63
N LEU A 64 16.60 -3.50 -6.30
CA LEU A 64 16.55 -4.91 -5.92
C LEU A 64 16.36 -5.85 -7.12
N GLY A 65 16.17 -5.33 -8.33
CA GLY A 65 15.84 -6.11 -9.52
C GLY A 65 14.39 -6.64 -9.52
N ALA A 66 13.54 -6.09 -8.66
CA ALA A 66 12.16 -6.57 -8.47
C ALA A 66 11.18 -6.03 -9.52
N MET A 67 11.62 -5.13 -10.40
CA MET A 67 10.78 -4.54 -11.46
C MET A 67 11.06 -5.13 -12.86
N VAL A 68 11.90 -6.16 -12.93
CA VAL A 68 12.18 -6.87 -14.19
C VAL A 68 10.96 -7.70 -14.57
N ASP A 69 10.53 -7.62 -15.82
CA ASP A 69 9.37 -8.33 -16.38
C ASP A 69 8.02 -8.06 -15.65
N VAL A 70 7.94 -6.99 -14.86
CA VAL A 70 6.68 -6.54 -14.26
C VAL A 70 6.00 -5.53 -15.17
N ARG A 71 4.78 -5.85 -15.65
CA ARG A 71 3.97 -4.91 -16.43
C ARG A 71 3.64 -3.70 -15.56
N ARG A 72 3.80 -2.51 -16.12
CA ARG A 72 3.57 -1.25 -15.40
C ARG A 72 3.05 -0.16 -16.33
N GLU A 73 2.20 0.72 -15.81
CA GLU A 73 1.70 1.89 -16.52
C GLU A 73 1.94 3.16 -15.70
N SER A 74 2.42 4.19 -16.38
CA SER A 74 2.77 5.46 -15.75
C SER A 74 1.53 6.32 -15.49
N ILE A 75 1.35 6.79 -14.27
CA ILE A 75 0.40 7.84 -13.92
C ILE A 75 1.06 9.20 -14.19
N LYS A 76 0.74 9.82 -15.31
CA LYS A 76 1.25 11.15 -15.69
C LYS A 76 0.41 12.26 -15.08
N ARG A 77 -0.90 12.00 -14.92
CA ARG A 77 -1.87 12.95 -14.36
C ARG A 77 -2.78 12.25 -13.37
N ILE A 78 -3.24 12.97 -12.37
CA ILE A 78 -4.31 12.54 -11.45
C ILE A 78 -5.39 13.60 -11.49
N ARG A 79 -6.60 13.23 -11.88
CA ARG A 79 -7.78 14.10 -11.87
C ARG A 79 -8.69 13.71 -10.71
N VAL A 80 -9.00 14.68 -9.86
CA VAL A 80 -9.85 14.50 -8.68
C VAL A 80 -11.02 15.46 -8.77
N TRP A 81 -12.25 14.95 -8.65
CA TRP A 81 -13.46 15.78 -8.65
C TRP A 81 -14.56 15.16 -7.78
N GLU A 82 -15.59 15.93 -7.51
CA GLU A 82 -16.74 15.56 -6.68
C GLU A 82 -18.01 15.62 -7.51
N ARG A 83 -18.94 14.68 -7.27
CA ARG A 83 -20.30 14.70 -7.83
C ARG A 83 -20.97 16.05 -7.52
N GLU A 84 -21.61 16.66 -8.51
CA GLU A 84 -22.23 17.99 -8.39
C GLU A 84 -21.27 19.09 -7.97
N GLY A 85 -19.98 18.82 -7.89
CA GLY A 85 -18.94 19.79 -7.59
C GLY A 85 -18.52 20.58 -8.83
N THR A 86 -18.26 21.89 -8.67
CA THR A 86 -17.77 22.74 -9.77
C THR A 86 -16.26 22.81 -9.81
N ALA A 87 -15.57 22.15 -8.90
CA ALA A 87 -14.12 22.21 -8.76
C ALA A 87 -13.47 20.86 -9.04
N THR A 88 -12.50 20.87 -9.94
CA THR A 88 -11.64 19.73 -10.25
C THR A 88 -10.20 20.09 -9.89
N ILE A 89 -9.46 19.17 -9.29
CA ILE A 89 -8.00 19.27 -9.13
C ILE A 89 -7.36 18.34 -10.16
N VAL A 90 -6.37 18.86 -10.88
CA VAL A 90 -5.51 18.05 -11.74
C VAL A 90 -4.08 18.20 -11.24
N PHE A 91 -3.46 17.09 -10.89
CA PHE A 91 -2.03 17.01 -10.62
C PHE A 91 -1.36 16.48 -11.89
N ASP A 92 -0.38 17.21 -12.40
CA ASP A 92 0.35 16.86 -13.62
C ASP A 92 1.84 16.73 -13.32
N ALA A 93 2.45 15.62 -13.71
CA ALA A 93 3.88 15.36 -13.51
C ALA A 93 4.76 16.45 -14.14
N ASN A 94 4.32 17.02 -15.26
CA ASN A 94 5.04 18.09 -15.95
C ASN A 94 5.17 19.37 -15.09
N GLU A 95 4.19 19.64 -14.22
CA GLU A 95 4.24 20.84 -13.33
C GLU A 95 5.44 20.83 -12.36
N ILE A 96 5.97 19.63 -12.10
CA ILE A 96 7.12 19.44 -11.19
C ILE A 96 8.35 18.87 -11.90
N GLY A 97 8.34 18.82 -13.23
CA GLY A 97 9.44 18.29 -14.03
C GLY A 97 9.67 16.78 -13.86
N ALA A 98 8.65 16.03 -13.42
CA ALA A 98 8.72 14.58 -13.27
C ALA A 98 8.19 13.87 -14.51
N LYS A 99 8.68 12.64 -14.76
CA LYS A 99 8.18 11.79 -15.84
C LYS A 99 6.79 11.20 -15.53
N ALA A 100 6.56 10.86 -14.27
CA ALA A 100 5.33 10.31 -13.76
C ALA A 100 5.15 10.66 -12.28
N LEU A 101 3.91 10.68 -11.79
CA LEU A 101 3.56 10.84 -10.38
C LEU A 101 3.64 9.52 -9.61
N ALA A 102 3.33 8.41 -10.30
CA ALA A 102 3.38 7.05 -9.81
C ALA A 102 3.39 6.07 -10.99
N GLU A 103 3.58 4.78 -10.71
CA GLU A 103 3.37 3.70 -11.68
C GLU A 103 2.41 2.66 -11.10
N VAL A 104 1.45 2.23 -11.91
CA VAL A 104 0.53 1.14 -11.54
C VAL A 104 1.18 -0.18 -11.89
N VAL A 105 1.20 -1.10 -10.92
CA VAL A 105 1.73 -2.45 -11.11
C VAL A 105 0.76 -3.49 -10.54
N GLU A 106 0.83 -4.70 -11.08
CA GLU A 106 0.07 -5.85 -10.61
C GLU A 106 0.74 -6.45 -9.37
N VAL A 107 -0.03 -6.68 -8.31
CA VAL A 107 0.49 -7.19 -7.04
C VAL A 107 1.10 -8.57 -7.20
N SER A 108 0.41 -9.48 -7.91
CA SER A 108 0.89 -10.85 -8.12
C SER A 108 2.20 -10.90 -8.89
N ALA A 109 2.34 -10.12 -9.97
CA ALA A 109 3.54 -10.04 -10.76
C ALA A 109 4.74 -9.54 -9.94
N LEU A 110 4.52 -8.48 -9.16
CA LEU A 110 5.56 -7.91 -8.30
C LEU A 110 5.98 -8.88 -7.20
N VAL A 111 5.03 -9.52 -6.50
CA VAL A 111 5.33 -10.51 -5.45
C VAL A 111 6.10 -11.69 -6.03
N ASN A 112 5.66 -12.23 -7.19
CA ASN A 112 6.37 -13.32 -7.86
C ASN A 112 7.81 -12.93 -8.22
N GLN A 113 8.04 -11.72 -8.71
CA GLN A 113 9.39 -11.26 -9.04
C GLN A 113 10.25 -11.06 -7.79
N LEU A 114 9.69 -10.53 -6.70
CA LEU A 114 10.39 -10.46 -5.41
C LEU A 114 10.80 -11.85 -4.93
N TRP A 115 9.90 -12.83 -4.98
CA TRP A 115 10.19 -14.20 -4.55
C TRP A 115 11.26 -14.89 -5.41
N ARG A 116 11.27 -14.65 -6.71
CA ARG A 116 12.38 -15.12 -7.58
C ARG A 116 13.73 -14.58 -7.12
N ASN A 117 13.76 -13.32 -6.67
CA ASN A 117 14.98 -12.67 -6.21
C ASN A 117 15.42 -13.11 -4.81
N LEU A 118 14.53 -13.77 -4.02
CA LEU A 118 14.89 -14.37 -2.73
C LEU A 118 15.77 -15.62 -2.89
N VAL A 119 15.60 -16.36 -3.99
CA VAL A 119 16.32 -17.61 -4.26
C VAL A 119 17.83 -17.37 -4.13
N ASP A 120 18.52 -18.28 -3.45
CA ASP A 120 19.97 -18.24 -3.16
C ASP A 120 20.45 -17.08 -2.26
N ARG A 121 19.53 -16.26 -1.75
CA ARG A 121 19.88 -15.09 -0.91
C ARG A 121 19.26 -15.11 0.48
N VAL A 122 18.09 -15.70 0.59
CA VAL A 122 17.27 -15.72 1.81
C VAL A 122 16.78 -17.14 2.02
N GLU A 123 16.89 -17.65 3.25
CA GLU A 123 16.18 -18.88 3.60
C GLU A 123 14.68 -18.60 3.63
N VAL A 124 13.90 -19.42 2.95
CA VAL A 124 12.44 -19.26 2.87
C VAL A 124 11.77 -20.52 3.40
N ARG A 125 10.90 -20.36 4.39
CA ARG A 125 9.98 -21.41 4.87
C ARG A 125 8.54 -21.01 4.49
N ALA A 126 8.02 -21.63 3.44
CA ALA A 126 6.66 -21.44 2.96
C ALA A 126 6.22 -22.64 2.08
N PRO A 127 5.00 -23.17 2.28
CA PRO A 127 4.04 -22.77 3.31
C PRO A 127 4.49 -23.24 4.70
N SER A 128 4.47 -22.36 5.70
CA SER A 128 4.84 -22.68 7.09
C SER A 128 3.97 -21.91 8.08
N THR A 129 3.77 -22.48 9.27
CA THR A 129 2.98 -21.90 10.34
C THR A 129 3.88 -21.49 11.51
N ILE A 130 3.63 -20.33 12.07
CA ILE A 130 4.27 -19.89 13.30
C ILE A 130 3.37 -20.27 14.47
N ASP A 131 3.85 -21.22 15.29
CA ASP A 131 3.07 -21.77 16.38
C ASP A 131 3.23 -20.95 17.67
N ALA A 132 4.43 -20.40 17.90
CA ALA A 132 4.70 -19.53 19.02
C ALA A 132 5.82 -18.52 18.72
N VAL A 133 5.80 -17.41 19.44
CA VAL A 133 6.85 -16.36 19.39
C VAL A 133 7.17 -15.91 20.79
N GLU A 134 8.45 -15.91 21.14
CA GLU A 134 8.96 -15.40 22.39
C GLU A 134 10.07 -14.37 22.13
N CYS A 135 9.93 -13.16 22.69
CA CYS A 135 10.93 -12.10 22.59
C CYS A 135 11.63 -11.94 23.94
N SER A 136 12.87 -12.33 24.02
CA SER A 136 13.74 -12.14 25.19
C SER A 136 14.67 -10.92 25.02
N GLY A 137 15.48 -10.61 26.07
CA GLY A 137 16.48 -9.55 25.99
C GLY A 137 17.60 -9.85 24.97
N ASP A 138 17.91 -11.11 24.73
CA ASP A 138 19.09 -11.55 23.97
C ASP A 138 18.75 -12.08 22.56
N ALA A 139 17.54 -12.62 22.35
CA ALA A 139 17.10 -13.17 21.08
C ALA A 139 15.57 -13.16 20.98
N VAL A 140 15.09 -13.40 19.76
CA VAL A 140 13.71 -13.81 19.49
C VAL A 140 13.71 -15.29 19.12
N GLU A 141 12.83 -16.07 19.72
CA GLU A 141 12.64 -17.48 19.40
C GLU A 141 11.25 -17.67 18.79
N LEU A 142 11.19 -18.38 17.67
CA LEU A 142 9.96 -18.77 17.01
C LEU A 142 9.88 -20.30 16.96
N ILE A 143 8.68 -20.84 17.17
CA ILE A 143 8.36 -22.22 16.83
C ILE A 143 7.68 -22.18 15.45
N ILE A 144 8.31 -22.80 14.45
CA ILE A 144 7.87 -22.83 13.08
C ILE A 144 7.75 -24.30 12.67
N ASP A 145 6.52 -24.79 12.44
CA ASP A 145 6.24 -26.18 12.10
C ASP A 145 6.93 -27.16 13.07
N GLU A 146 6.82 -26.89 14.38
CA GLU A 146 7.43 -27.63 15.51
C GLU A 146 8.96 -27.39 15.69
N ASP A 147 9.66 -26.76 14.76
CA ASP A 147 11.08 -26.43 14.88
C ASP A 147 11.29 -25.11 15.65
N VAL A 148 12.22 -25.11 16.60
CA VAL A 148 12.63 -23.88 17.30
C VAL A 148 13.73 -23.19 16.50
N VAL A 149 13.50 -21.93 16.17
CA VAL A 149 14.43 -21.09 15.38
C VAL A 149 14.64 -19.76 16.09
N SER A 150 15.89 -19.31 16.18
CA SER A 150 16.27 -18.08 16.88
C SER A 150 16.78 -17.00 15.94
N ALA A 151 16.50 -15.73 16.28
CA ALA A 151 17.03 -14.57 15.55
C ALA A 151 17.40 -13.42 16.48
N ALA A 152 18.30 -12.55 16.00
CA ALA A 152 18.61 -11.31 16.69
C ALA A 152 17.46 -10.29 16.60
N CYS A 153 16.66 -10.33 15.52
CA CYS A 153 15.55 -9.41 15.30
C CYS A 153 14.39 -10.12 14.60
N LEU A 154 13.15 -9.81 15.01
CA LEU A 154 11.91 -10.19 14.34
C LEU A 154 11.31 -8.98 13.60
N VAL A 155 10.92 -9.17 12.35
CA VAL A 155 10.21 -8.16 11.55
C VAL A 155 8.86 -8.71 11.13
N VAL A 156 7.78 -8.19 11.71
CA VAL A 156 6.40 -8.63 11.41
C VAL A 156 5.85 -7.82 10.24
N ALA A 157 5.58 -8.48 9.11
CA ALA A 157 5.09 -7.91 7.86
C ALA A 157 3.91 -8.69 7.23
N GLU A 158 3.13 -9.43 8.05
CA GLU A 158 2.04 -10.33 7.63
C GLU A 158 0.77 -9.60 7.16
N GLY A 159 0.79 -8.27 7.12
CA GLY A 159 -0.38 -7.51 6.76
C GLY A 159 -1.39 -7.35 7.91
N ARG A 160 -2.62 -6.96 7.55
CA ARG A 160 -3.67 -6.56 8.50
C ARG A 160 -4.08 -7.65 9.50
N GLU A 161 -4.10 -8.89 9.05
CA GLU A 161 -4.60 -10.04 9.84
C GLU A 161 -3.45 -10.86 10.47
N SER A 162 -2.37 -10.19 10.85
CA SER A 162 -1.17 -10.84 11.39
C SER A 162 -1.46 -11.81 12.53
N SER A 163 -1.06 -13.06 12.36
CA SER A 163 -1.11 -14.11 13.39
C SER A 163 -0.04 -13.89 14.45
N THR A 164 1.15 -13.49 14.04
CA THR A 164 2.26 -13.18 14.93
C THR A 164 1.90 -12.06 15.92
N LEU A 165 1.24 -10.99 15.46
CA LEU A 165 0.77 -9.93 16.37
C LEU A 165 -0.23 -10.43 17.40
N LYS A 166 -1.15 -11.33 17.01
CA LYS A 166 -2.11 -11.93 17.93
C LYS A 166 -1.41 -12.77 19.01
N GLN A 167 -0.40 -13.55 18.63
CA GLN A 167 0.42 -14.34 19.57
C GLN A 167 1.21 -13.46 20.53
N LEU A 168 1.73 -12.32 20.07
CA LEU A 168 2.41 -11.33 20.90
C LEU A 168 1.46 -10.48 21.76
N GLY A 169 0.14 -10.69 21.68
CA GLY A 169 -0.85 -9.90 22.40
C GLY A 169 -0.96 -8.44 21.94
N ILE A 170 -0.49 -8.13 20.72
CA ILE A 170 -0.50 -6.79 20.18
C ILE A 170 -1.73 -6.62 19.29
N SER A 171 -2.54 -5.62 19.58
CA SER A 171 -3.72 -5.26 18.80
C SER A 171 -3.60 -3.86 18.21
N ALA A 172 -4.00 -3.71 16.95
CA ALA A 172 -4.12 -2.41 16.32
C ALA A 172 -5.39 -1.69 16.77
N GLN A 173 -5.29 -0.40 17.02
CA GLN A 173 -6.44 0.46 17.26
C GLN A 173 -7.07 0.89 15.94
N ASN A 174 -8.39 0.84 15.85
CA ASN A 174 -9.12 1.32 14.68
C ASN A 174 -9.25 2.85 14.72
N TYR A 175 -9.04 3.48 13.56
CA TYR A 175 -9.18 4.91 13.34
C TYR A 175 -10.14 5.15 12.16
N GLY A 176 -11.02 6.15 12.28
CA GLY A 176 -11.91 6.56 11.19
C GLY A 176 -12.96 5.52 10.80
N SER A 177 -13.50 5.67 9.60
CA SER A 177 -14.53 4.80 9.06
C SER A 177 -13.98 3.47 8.57
N MET A 178 -14.77 2.44 8.76
CA MET A 178 -14.58 1.13 8.13
C MET A 178 -15.60 0.98 7.01
N GLY A 179 -15.19 0.38 5.90
CA GLY A 179 -16.06 0.16 4.75
C GLY A 179 -15.65 -1.06 3.95
N ARG A 180 -16.25 -1.21 2.80
CA ARG A 180 -15.96 -2.27 1.83
C ARG A 180 -15.67 -1.66 0.46
N ALA A 181 -14.77 -2.25 -0.27
CA ALA A 181 -14.45 -1.84 -1.64
C ALA A 181 -14.65 -3.00 -2.61
N ILE A 182 -14.97 -2.64 -3.85
CA ILE A 182 -15.04 -3.56 -4.98
C ILE A 182 -13.84 -3.24 -5.87
N GLY A 183 -13.01 -4.26 -6.12
CA GLY A 183 -11.95 -4.23 -7.10
C GLY A 183 -12.36 -4.97 -8.37
N THR A 184 -12.00 -4.45 -9.53
CA THR A 184 -12.18 -5.10 -10.83
C THR A 184 -11.26 -4.46 -11.88
N VAL A 185 -11.20 -5.09 -13.05
CA VAL A 185 -10.63 -4.50 -14.27
C VAL A 185 -11.78 -4.13 -15.20
N ALA A 186 -11.71 -2.98 -15.85
CA ALA A 186 -12.75 -2.51 -16.76
C ALA A 186 -12.16 -1.95 -18.07
N ARG A 187 -12.91 -2.06 -19.17
CA ARG A 187 -12.62 -1.42 -20.45
C ARG A 187 -13.53 -0.23 -20.68
N THR A 188 -12.97 0.83 -21.25
CA THR A 188 -13.66 2.11 -21.51
C THR A 188 -13.65 2.46 -23.00
N VAL A 189 -14.57 3.30 -23.43
CA VAL A 189 -14.63 3.79 -24.82
C VAL A 189 -13.44 4.72 -25.11
N ASP A 190 -13.16 5.66 -24.19
CA ASP A 190 -12.08 6.62 -24.37
C ASP A 190 -10.79 6.13 -23.70
N PRO A 191 -9.60 6.47 -24.25
CA PRO A 191 -8.34 6.12 -23.65
C PRO A 191 -8.07 6.92 -22.36
N HIS A 192 -7.35 6.31 -21.42
CA HIS A 192 -6.99 6.96 -20.15
C HIS A 192 -5.83 7.96 -20.27
N ASP A 193 -5.02 7.92 -21.34
CA ASP A 193 -3.86 8.82 -21.58
C ASP A 193 -2.90 8.95 -20.40
N GLY A 194 -2.70 7.88 -19.63
CA GLY A 194 -1.91 7.89 -18.39
C GLY A 194 -2.51 8.75 -17.28
N CYS A 195 -3.82 8.98 -17.29
CA CYS A 195 -4.54 9.74 -16.27
C CYS A 195 -5.23 8.80 -15.28
N ALA A 196 -4.85 8.87 -14.00
CA ALA A 196 -5.63 8.27 -12.94
C ALA A 196 -6.80 9.19 -12.58
N LEU A 197 -7.97 8.60 -12.36
CA LEU A 197 -9.21 9.31 -12.03
C LEU A 197 -9.63 8.96 -10.61
N GLN A 198 -10.09 9.96 -9.87
CA GLN A 198 -10.64 9.78 -8.53
C GLN A 198 -11.89 10.65 -8.37
N HIS A 199 -13.02 9.98 -8.23
CA HIS A 199 -14.34 10.62 -8.09
C HIS A 199 -14.89 10.40 -6.70
N PHE A 200 -15.35 11.48 -6.08
CA PHE A 200 -16.01 11.49 -4.78
C PHE A 200 -17.53 11.64 -4.99
N GLY A 201 -18.24 10.53 -4.84
CA GLY A 201 -19.71 10.46 -4.95
C GLY A 201 -20.32 9.77 -3.73
N ASP A 202 -21.09 8.69 -3.94
CA ASP A 202 -21.63 7.84 -2.86
C ASP A 202 -20.56 6.94 -2.22
N GLY A 203 -19.34 7.28 -2.44
CA GLY A 203 -18.12 6.61 -2.01
C GLY A 203 -16.96 7.23 -2.77
N ILE A 204 -15.90 6.49 -2.94
CA ILE A 204 -14.72 6.93 -3.69
C ILE A 204 -14.45 5.93 -4.79
N LEU A 205 -14.64 6.36 -6.03
CA LEU A 205 -14.34 5.59 -7.23
C LEU A 205 -12.98 6.03 -7.79
N ALA A 206 -12.06 5.08 -7.94
CA ALA A 206 -10.78 5.29 -8.58
C ALA A 206 -10.63 4.44 -9.84
N PHE A 207 -10.16 5.05 -10.94
CA PHE A 207 -9.69 4.39 -12.15
C PHE A 207 -8.18 4.60 -12.25
N LEU A 208 -7.44 3.51 -12.27
CA LEU A 208 -5.99 3.52 -12.43
C LEU A 208 -5.62 3.00 -13.83
N PRO A 209 -4.78 3.70 -14.59
CA PRO A 209 -4.41 3.28 -15.94
C PRO A 209 -3.65 1.95 -15.93
N LEU A 210 -3.96 1.07 -16.87
CA LEU A 210 -3.22 -0.17 -17.13
C LEU A 210 -2.51 -0.06 -18.50
N PRO A 211 -1.56 -0.95 -18.84
CA PRO A 211 -0.77 -0.86 -20.08
C PRO A 211 -1.59 -0.79 -21.37
N GLU A 212 -2.81 -1.28 -21.39
CA GLU A 212 -3.73 -1.12 -22.50
C GLU A 212 -4.46 0.21 -22.39
N GLU A 213 -4.41 1.07 -23.40
CA GLU A 213 -4.91 2.46 -23.41
C GLU A 213 -6.35 2.65 -22.90
N ARG A 214 -7.19 1.63 -23.05
CA ARG A 214 -8.63 1.65 -22.69
C ARG A 214 -8.96 0.70 -21.57
N THR A 215 -7.97 0.23 -20.85
CA THR A 215 -8.16 -0.70 -19.73
C THR A 215 -7.71 -0.04 -18.44
N VAL A 216 -8.55 -0.12 -17.43
CA VAL A 216 -8.32 0.49 -16.12
C VAL A 216 -8.54 -0.52 -15.00
N SER A 217 -7.70 -0.44 -13.97
CA SER A 217 -8.00 -1.05 -12.68
C SER A 217 -8.97 -0.15 -11.91
N VAL A 218 -10.01 -0.74 -11.39
CA VAL A 218 -11.09 -0.04 -10.67
C VAL A 218 -11.04 -0.40 -9.20
N VAL A 219 -11.07 0.61 -8.34
CA VAL A 219 -11.28 0.45 -6.90
C VAL A 219 -12.42 1.37 -6.49
N TRP A 220 -13.53 0.77 -6.05
CA TRP A 220 -14.71 1.51 -5.60
C TRP A 220 -14.96 1.28 -4.11
N SER A 221 -14.58 2.25 -3.29
CA SER A 221 -14.83 2.23 -1.84
C SER A 221 -16.24 2.74 -1.55
N LEU A 222 -17.02 1.98 -0.81
CA LEU A 222 -18.46 2.17 -0.69
C LEU A 222 -18.95 2.06 0.76
N PRO A 223 -20.05 2.77 1.13
CA PRO A 223 -20.85 2.44 2.29
C PRO A 223 -21.43 1.01 2.18
N THR A 224 -21.60 0.32 3.31
CA THR A 224 -21.97 -1.11 3.35
C THR A 224 -23.21 -1.44 2.52
N GLY A 225 -24.29 -0.68 2.65
CA GLY A 225 -25.54 -0.95 1.92
C GLY A 225 -25.38 -0.84 0.39
N ARG A 226 -24.64 0.15 -0.09
CA ARG A 226 -24.38 0.33 -1.51
C ARG A 226 -23.46 -0.74 -2.09
N TYR A 227 -22.50 -1.19 -1.29
CA TYR A 227 -21.62 -2.29 -1.66
C TYR A 227 -22.37 -3.59 -1.96
N ASP A 228 -23.28 -3.99 -1.07
CA ASP A 228 -24.04 -5.24 -1.22
C ASP A 228 -24.94 -5.18 -2.47
N GLU A 229 -25.59 -4.05 -2.73
CA GLU A 229 -26.38 -3.83 -3.94
C GLU A 229 -25.53 -4.03 -5.21
N LEU A 230 -24.38 -3.36 -5.31
CA LEU A 230 -23.54 -3.39 -6.51
C LEU A 230 -22.93 -4.78 -6.79
N LEU A 231 -22.66 -5.57 -5.75
CA LEU A 231 -22.17 -6.93 -5.95
C LEU A 231 -23.20 -7.87 -6.58
N THR A 232 -24.49 -7.61 -6.38
CA THR A 232 -25.57 -8.44 -6.96
C THR A 232 -25.85 -8.14 -8.43
N LEU A 233 -25.39 -6.99 -8.96
CA LEU A 233 -25.61 -6.62 -10.34
C LEU A 233 -24.91 -7.60 -11.29
N ASP A 234 -25.49 -7.83 -12.45
CA ASP A 234 -24.78 -8.48 -13.55
C ASP A 234 -23.67 -7.57 -14.11
N ARG A 235 -22.82 -8.11 -15.00
CA ARG A 235 -21.68 -7.35 -15.56
C ARG A 235 -22.11 -6.10 -16.31
N LYS A 236 -23.21 -6.16 -17.05
CA LYS A 236 -23.71 -5.02 -17.86
C LYS A 236 -24.28 -3.92 -16.97
N ALA A 237 -25.08 -4.28 -15.97
CA ALA A 237 -25.63 -3.33 -15.00
C ALA A 237 -24.52 -2.69 -14.16
N PHE A 238 -23.48 -3.44 -13.77
CA PHE A 238 -22.33 -2.91 -13.05
C PHE A 238 -21.48 -1.96 -13.92
N ALA A 239 -21.28 -2.28 -15.22
CA ALA A 239 -20.62 -1.38 -16.16
C ALA A 239 -21.38 -0.05 -16.30
N ALA A 240 -22.71 -0.10 -16.42
CA ALA A 240 -23.55 1.09 -16.45
C ALA A 240 -23.47 1.91 -15.14
N ALA A 241 -23.38 1.23 -13.98
CA ALA A 241 -23.18 1.90 -12.70
C ALA A 241 -21.82 2.61 -12.62
N LEU A 242 -20.74 2.00 -13.13
CA LEU A 242 -19.42 2.63 -13.23
C LEU A 242 -19.43 3.84 -14.17
N THR A 243 -20.06 3.72 -15.34
CA THR A 243 -20.21 4.82 -16.30
C THR A 243 -20.93 6.01 -15.65
N HIS A 244 -22.05 5.74 -14.98
CA HIS A 244 -22.82 6.77 -14.29
C HIS A 244 -22.02 7.43 -13.16
N GLU A 245 -21.42 6.61 -12.29
CA GLU A 245 -20.67 7.12 -11.14
C GLU A 245 -19.45 7.92 -11.56
N SER A 246 -18.76 7.53 -12.63
CA SER A 246 -17.61 8.28 -13.17
C SER A 246 -18.00 9.50 -13.98
N GLU A 247 -19.29 9.79 -14.12
CA GLU A 247 -19.83 10.87 -15.00
C GLU A 247 -19.28 10.75 -16.43
N SER A 248 -19.16 9.50 -16.94
CA SER A 248 -18.59 9.16 -18.26
C SER A 248 -17.20 9.79 -18.51
N ALA A 249 -16.36 9.92 -17.47
CA ALA A 249 -15.06 10.60 -17.56
C ALA A 249 -14.06 9.95 -18.55
N LEU A 250 -14.28 8.67 -18.91
CA LEU A 250 -13.59 7.92 -19.97
C LEU A 250 -14.60 7.34 -20.98
N GLY A 251 -15.70 8.05 -21.24
CA GLY A 251 -16.81 7.50 -22.01
C GLY A 251 -17.53 6.37 -21.26
N ASP A 252 -18.23 5.51 -21.99
CA ASP A 252 -18.91 4.36 -21.42
C ASP A 252 -17.93 3.27 -20.99
N VAL A 253 -18.22 2.58 -19.89
CA VAL A 253 -17.55 1.33 -19.53
C VAL A 253 -18.19 0.21 -20.34
N THR A 254 -17.41 -0.41 -21.22
CA THR A 254 -17.90 -1.42 -22.18
C THR A 254 -17.86 -2.83 -21.64
N GLU A 255 -16.83 -3.12 -20.83
CA GLU A 255 -16.60 -4.46 -20.25
C GLU A 255 -16.12 -4.34 -18.80
N VAL A 256 -16.52 -5.33 -18.00
CA VAL A 256 -16.07 -5.47 -16.60
C VAL A 256 -15.65 -6.91 -16.35
N GLY A 257 -14.48 -7.10 -15.78
CA GLY A 257 -13.94 -8.38 -15.39
C GLY A 257 -14.63 -8.97 -14.16
N GLU A 258 -13.95 -9.91 -13.53
CA GLU A 258 -14.35 -10.43 -12.22
C GLU A 258 -14.32 -9.32 -11.16
N ARG A 259 -15.21 -9.41 -10.18
CA ARG A 259 -15.31 -8.46 -9.08
C ARG A 259 -14.88 -9.11 -7.78
N VAL A 260 -13.96 -8.49 -7.08
CA VAL A 260 -13.50 -8.95 -5.76
C VAL A 260 -13.85 -7.90 -4.72
N GLY A 261 -14.58 -8.34 -3.71
CA GLY A 261 -14.91 -7.49 -2.57
C GLY A 261 -13.87 -7.64 -1.45
N PHE A 262 -13.45 -6.53 -0.86
CA PHE A 262 -12.54 -6.55 0.27
C PHE A 262 -12.88 -5.48 1.30
N PRO A 263 -12.65 -5.77 2.60
CA PRO A 263 -12.84 -4.77 3.64
C PRO A 263 -11.67 -3.76 3.62
N PHE A 264 -11.98 -2.51 3.88
CA PHE A 264 -10.97 -1.51 4.18
C PHE A 264 -11.25 -0.84 5.52
N GLY A 265 -10.23 -0.21 6.09
CA GLY A 265 -10.33 0.52 7.33
C GLY A 265 -8.99 1.08 7.71
N GLN A 266 -8.98 1.98 8.65
CA GLN A 266 -7.76 2.57 9.17
C GLN A 266 -7.43 1.96 10.52
N SER A 267 -6.19 1.52 10.70
CA SER A 267 -5.73 0.99 11.97
C SER A 267 -4.27 1.36 12.22
N LEU A 268 -3.87 1.37 13.48
CA LEU A 268 -2.51 1.65 13.91
C LEU A 268 -2.18 0.86 15.16
N VAL A 269 -1.05 0.17 15.17
CA VAL A 269 -0.55 -0.45 16.40
C VAL A 269 -0.03 0.62 17.37
N PRO A 270 -0.07 0.34 18.69
CA PRO A 270 0.40 1.28 19.71
C PRO A 270 1.87 1.67 19.55
N ASP A 271 2.72 0.76 19.10
CA ASP A 271 4.13 0.96 18.86
C ASP A 271 4.62 0.08 17.69
N PHE A 272 5.61 0.56 16.93
CA PHE A 272 6.24 -0.19 15.83
C PHE A 272 7.44 -1.02 16.31
N ASN A 273 7.90 -0.79 17.56
CA ASN A 273 8.86 -1.60 18.27
C ASN A 273 8.34 -1.88 19.70
N PRO A 274 7.27 -2.67 19.82
CA PRO A 274 6.54 -2.83 21.08
C PRO A 274 7.26 -3.73 22.10
N LEU A 275 8.16 -4.58 21.63
CA LEU A 275 8.94 -5.52 22.41
C LEU A 275 10.41 -5.42 22.02
N PRO A 276 11.35 -5.82 22.91
CA PRO A 276 12.74 -5.96 22.53
C PRO A 276 12.86 -6.81 21.25
N ARG A 277 13.70 -6.38 20.33
CA ARG A 277 14.03 -7.13 19.10
C ARG A 277 12.88 -7.40 18.13
N ALA A 278 11.68 -6.81 18.34
CA ALA A 278 10.51 -7.00 17.46
C ALA A 278 10.11 -5.69 16.80
N LEU A 279 10.04 -5.71 15.48
CA LEU A 279 9.59 -4.61 14.64
C LEU A 279 8.29 -4.98 13.92
N ILE A 280 7.40 -4.01 13.77
CA ILE A 280 6.16 -4.17 13.01
C ILE A 280 6.19 -3.18 11.85
N ILE A 281 5.97 -3.65 10.62
CA ILE A 281 6.01 -2.83 9.41
C ILE A 281 4.83 -3.12 8.47
N GLY A 282 4.66 -2.27 7.47
CA GLY A 282 3.62 -2.45 6.46
C GLY A 282 2.22 -2.37 7.07
N ASP A 283 1.28 -3.12 6.48
CA ASP A 283 -0.11 -3.14 6.93
C ASP A 283 -0.30 -3.83 8.29
N ALA A 284 0.69 -4.58 8.77
CA ALA A 284 0.72 -5.08 10.14
C ALA A 284 0.88 -3.94 11.16
N ALA A 285 1.67 -2.93 10.83
CA ALA A 285 1.87 -1.76 11.68
C ALA A 285 0.72 -0.75 11.58
N ARG A 286 0.23 -0.51 10.35
CA ARG A 286 -0.90 0.39 10.07
C ARG A 286 -1.56 0.05 8.75
N THR A 287 -2.90 0.19 8.74
CA THR A 287 -3.66 0.24 7.50
C THR A 287 -4.17 1.64 7.27
N VAL A 288 -4.14 2.08 6.03
CA VAL A 288 -4.69 3.37 5.60
C VAL A 288 -5.82 3.15 4.61
N HIS A 289 -6.71 4.12 4.46
CA HIS A 289 -7.75 4.07 3.44
C HIS A 289 -7.10 3.89 2.05
N PRO A 290 -7.67 3.07 1.14
CA PRO A 290 -7.08 2.78 -0.18
C PRO A 290 -7.02 3.98 -1.13
N LEU A 291 -7.27 5.19 -0.63
CA LEU A 291 -7.08 6.44 -1.36
C LEU A 291 -5.65 6.52 -1.92
N ALA A 292 -5.54 6.47 -3.23
CA ALA A 292 -4.29 6.63 -3.98
C ALA A 292 -3.20 5.56 -3.72
N GLY A 293 -3.55 4.34 -3.29
CA GLY A 293 -2.58 3.24 -3.17
C GLY A 293 -1.44 3.47 -2.16
N GLN A 294 -1.64 4.30 -1.13
CA GLN A 294 -0.58 4.73 -0.21
C GLN A 294 -0.10 3.64 0.76
N GLY A 295 -0.88 2.58 1.03
CA GLY A 295 -0.54 1.55 2.02
C GLY A 295 0.80 0.89 1.74
N VAL A 296 0.98 0.37 0.53
CA VAL A 296 2.23 -0.30 0.11
C VAL A 296 3.41 0.68 0.11
N ASN A 297 3.22 1.93 -0.36
CA ASN A 297 4.27 2.94 -0.36
C ASN A 297 4.78 3.25 1.05
N LEU A 298 3.88 3.39 2.03
CA LEU A 298 4.26 3.57 3.44
C LEU A 298 5.00 2.35 4.00
N GLY A 299 4.63 1.13 3.58
CA GLY A 299 5.34 -0.10 3.93
C GLY A 299 6.75 -0.14 3.34
N LEU A 300 6.92 0.26 2.09
CA LEU A 300 8.23 0.37 1.45
C LEU A 300 9.10 1.49 2.04
N GLU A 301 8.49 2.59 2.50
CA GLU A 301 9.19 3.58 3.32
C GLU A 301 9.69 2.99 4.65
N ASP A 302 8.96 2.05 5.29
CA ASP A 302 9.45 1.35 6.48
C ASP A 302 10.68 0.51 6.14
N VAL A 303 10.66 -0.20 5.00
CA VAL A 303 11.81 -1.00 4.55
C VAL A 303 13.04 -0.12 4.30
N GLN A 304 12.87 1.05 3.70
CA GLN A 304 13.98 2.00 3.54
C GLN A 304 14.54 2.44 4.88
N GLY A 305 13.67 2.72 5.85
CA GLY A 305 14.11 3.05 7.22
C GLY A 305 14.85 1.89 7.90
N ILE A 306 14.41 0.64 7.72
CA ILE A 306 15.13 -0.55 8.17
C ILE A 306 16.52 -0.62 7.51
N GLN A 307 16.57 -0.41 6.19
CA GLN A 307 17.82 -0.44 5.44
C GLN A 307 18.82 0.61 5.94
N GLU A 308 18.36 1.81 6.29
CA GLU A 308 19.20 2.87 6.84
C GLU A 308 19.70 2.52 8.25
N VAL A 309 18.83 2.05 9.13
CA VAL A 309 19.24 1.63 10.49
C VAL A 309 20.24 0.48 10.41
N ALA A 310 19.96 -0.53 9.59
CA ALA A 310 20.84 -1.70 9.45
C ALA A 310 22.26 -1.36 8.95
N GLN A 311 22.45 -0.20 8.29
CA GLN A 311 23.79 0.27 7.89
C GLN A 311 24.68 0.62 9.09
N HIS A 312 24.07 1.04 10.18
CA HIS A 312 24.77 1.48 11.39
C HIS A 312 24.89 0.37 12.45
N LEU A 313 24.14 -0.72 12.29
CA LEU A 313 24.21 -1.88 13.17
C LEU A 313 25.33 -2.81 12.70
N LYS A 314 26.39 -2.95 13.51
CA LYS A 314 27.57 -3.77 13.15
C LYS A 314 27.33 -5.25 13.45
N ASP A 315 27.04 -5.58 14.70
CA ASP A 315 27.06 -6.95 15.19
C ASP A 315 25.71 -7.49 15.66
N ASP A 316 24.83 -6.66 16.18
CA ASP A 316 23.51 -7.07 16.71
C ASP A 316 22.36 -6.33 16.01
N MET A 317 21.60 -7.07 15.23
CA MET A 317 20.37 -6.55 14.59
C MET A 317 19.24 -6.24 15.59
N GLY A 318 19.36 -6.68 16.83
CA GLY A 318 18.39 -6.45 17.88
C GLY A 318 18.62 -5.21 18.73
N GLU A 319 19.61 -4.37 18.41
CA GLU A 319 19.95 -3.17 19.21
C GLU A 319 18.76 -2.21 19.35
N ILE A 320 18.24 -2.12 20.57
CA ILE A 320 16.92 -1.53 20.84
C ILE A 320 16.86 -0.03 20.58
N ASP A 321 17.91 0.73 20.87
CA ASP A 321 17.88 2.20 20.79
C ASP A 321 17.73 2.72 19.36
N MET A 322 18.35 2.02 18.41
CA MET A 322 18.25 2.36 17.00
C MET A 322 16.86 2.08 16.45
N TRP A 323 16.29 0.94 16.79
CA TRP A 323 14.93 0.56 16.39
C TRP A 323 13.86 1.43 17.05
N ARG A 324 14.08 1.85 18.29
CA ARG A 324 13.15 2.76 18.96
C ARG A 324 13.03 4.10 18.26
N ARG A 325 14.14 4.67 17.78
CA ARG A 325 14.13 5.92 16.99
C ARG A 325 13.39 5.73 15.67
N PHE A 326 13.65 4.64 14.97
CA PHE A 326 12.91 4.26 13.77
C PHE A 326 11.39 4.18 14.05
N ALA A 327 10.98 3.40 15.06
CA ALA A 327 9.59 3.19 15.43
C ALA A 327 8.85 4.50 15.73
N ILE A 328 9.45 5.40 16.50
CA ILE A 328 8.87 6.71 16.83
C ILE A 328 8.61 7.53 15.55
N ARG A 329 9.59 7.60 14.64
CA ARG A 329 9.47 8.38 13.39
C ARG A 329 8.42 7.80 12.46
N ARG A 330 8.46 6.48 12.24
CA ARG A 330 7.49 5.79 11.36
C ARG A 330 6.08 5.89 11.90
N ARG A 331 5.89 5.76 13.21
CA ARG A 331 4.59 5.95 13.85
C ARG A 331 4.09 7.39 13.76
N ALA A 332 4.97 8.39 13.89
CA ALA A 332 4.61 9.80 13.70
C ALA A 332 4.13 10.04 12.25
N ARG A 333 4.86 9.52 11.26
CA ARG A 333 4.47 9.57 9.83
C ARG A 333 3.10 8.92 9.60
N ALA A 334 2.88 7.72 10.16
CA ALA A 334 1.60 7.01 10.07
C ALA A 334 0.45 7.84 10.65
N ARG A 335 0.63 8.45 11.83
CA ARG A 335 -0.38 9.30 12.46
C ARG A 335 -0.75 10.53 11.62
N VAL A 336 0.25 11.18 11.00
CA VAL A 336 -0.01 12.31 10.09
C VAL A 336 -0.87 11.84 8.92
N MET A 337 -0.52 10.70 8.31
CA MET A 337 -1.26 10.15 7.17
C MET A 337 -2.71 9.78 7.57
N LEU A 338 -2.89 9.09 8.70
CA LEU A 338 -4.22 8.73 9.20
C LEU A 338 -5.09 9.95 9.48
N LYS A 339 -4.53 11.00 10.10
CA LYS A 339 -5.25 12.26 10.33
C LYS A 339 -5.61 12.97 9.02
N LEU A 340 -4.74 12.92 8.03
CA LEU A 340 -5.01 13.48 6.71
C LEU A 340 -6.16 12.73 6.03
N MET A 341 -6.16 11.40 6.08
CA MET A 341 -7.24 10.58 5.53
C MET A 341 -8.56 10.80 6.28
N ASP A 342 -8.55 10.86 7.61
CA ASP A 342 -9.74 11.17 8.44
C ASP A 342 -10.30 12.58 8.10
N PHE A 343 -9.43 13.55 7.89
CA PHE A 343 -9.83 14.89 7.44
C PHE A 343 -10.51 14.85 6.07
N PHE A 344 -9.95 14.10 5.11
CA PHE A 344 -10.59 13.92 3.81
C PHE A 344 -11.95 13.23 3.94
N ASP A 345 -12.01 12.12 4.66
CA ASP A 345 -13.23 11.33 4.87
C ASP A 345 -14.35 12.17 5.48
N ARG A 346 -14.06 12.93 6.55
CA ARG A 346 -15.03 13.85 7.17
C ARG A 346 -15.43 14.99 6.26
N THR A 347 -14.47 15.52 5.49
CA THR A 347 -14.71 16.65 4.60
C THR A 347 -15.62 16.23 3.45
N TYR A 348 -15.40 15.05 2.87
CA TYR A 348 -16.21 14.53 1.77
C TYR A 348 -17.48 13.80 2.23
N GLY A 349 -17.49 13.23 3.43
CA GLY A 349 -18.68 12.64 4.03
C GLY A 349 -19.70 13.66 4.58
N ALA A 350 -19.34 14.94 4.73
CA ALA A 350 -20.24 15.97 5.20
C ALA A 350 -21.27 16.34 4.12
N SER A 351 -22.50 15.85 4.26
CA SER A 351 -23.65 16.20 3.41
C SER A 351 -24.15 17.61 3.74
N GLY A 352 -24.40 18.41 2.71
CA GLY A 352 -25.04 19.72 2.83
C GLY A 352 -24.37 20.85 2.02
N PRO A 353 -25.12 21.93 1.72
CA PRO A 353 -24.65 23.00 0.84
C PRO A 353 -23.43 23.75 1.39
N TYR A 354 -23.34 23.94 2.69
CA TYR A 354 -22.19 24.58 3.33
C TYR A 354 -20.90 23.72 3.26
N GLY A 355 -21.03 22.40 3.44
CA GLY A 355 -19.90 21.47 3.28
C GLY A 355 -19.37 21.48 1.86
N ARG A 356 -20.26 21.39 0.86
CA ARG A 356 -19.91 21.50 -0.57
C ARG A 356 -19.24 22.83 -0.92
N TRP A 357 -19.78 23.93 -0.45
CA TRP A 357 -19.17 25.25 -0.67
C TRP A 357 -17.74 25.34 -0.09
N ALA A 358 -17.54 24.88 1.14
CA ALA A 358 -16.24 24.87 1.80
C ALA A 358 -15.22 23.99 1.04
N ARG A 359 -15.62 22.80 0.58
CA ARG A 359 -14.78 21.89 -0.24
C ARG A 359 -14.39 22.55 -1.57
N ASN A 360 -15.37 23.09 -2.30
CA ASN A 360 -15.11 23.79 -3.57
C ASN A 360 -14.15 24.98 -3.38
N LEU A 361 -14.28 25.72 -2.28
CA LEU A 361 -13.37 26.81 -1.95
C LEU A 361 -11.97 26.27 -1.65
N GLY A 362 -11.86 25.20 -0.89
CA GLY A 362 -10.58 24.51 -0.58
C GLY A 362 -9.88 24.02 -1.85
N ILE A 363 -10.59 23.31 -2.72
CA ILE A 363 -10.09 22.84 -4.01
C ILE A 363 -9.62 23.98 -4.90
N ARG A 364 -10.42 25.05 -5.02
CA ARG A 364 -10.04 26.25 -5.78
C ARG A 364 -8.80 26.93 -5.20
N THR A 365 -8.67 26.93 -3.88
CA THR A 365 -7.50 27.53 -3.19
C THR A 365 -6.23 26.72 -3.47
N ILE A 366 -6.30 25.38 -3.38
CA ILE A 366 -5.16 24.49 -3.70
C ILE A 366 -4.72 24.72 -5.16
N ASN A 367 -5.67 24.80 -6.10
CA ASN A 367 -5.35 25.06 -7.50
C ASN A 367 -4.72 26.45 -7.73
N LYS A 368 -5.06 27.45 -6.91
CA LYS A 368 -4.53 28.82 -7.03
C LYS A 368 -3.20 29.05 -6.32
N VAL A 369 -2.76 28.12 -5.46
CA VAL A 369 -1.50 28.23 -4.70
C VAL A 369 -0.53 27.14 -5.16
N PRO A 370 0.28 27.41 -6.20
CA PRO A 370 1.17 26.41 -6.81
C PRO A 370 2.11 25.74 -5.79
N ALA A 371 2.58 26.49 -4.79
CA ALA A 371 3.47 25.95 -3.77
C ALA A 371 2.81 24.85 -2.92
N VAL A 372 1.53 24.99 -2.57
CA VAL A 372 0.77 23.95 -1.83
C VAL A 372 0.55 22.74 -2.71
N LYS A 373 0.12 22.94 -3.94
CA LYS A 373 -0.07 21.86 -4.92
C LYS A 373 1.24 21.09 -5.16
N TYR A 374 2.33 21.79 -5.39
CA TYR A 374 3.67 21.22 -5.53
C TYR A 374 4.07 20.37 -4.32
N GLN A 375 3.85 20.88 -3.11
CA GLN A 375 4.17 20.15 -1.88
C GLN A 375 3.34 18.87 -1.73
N LEU A 376 2.03 18.93 -2.02
CA LEU A 376 1.15 17.74 -2.00
C LEU A 376 1.60 16.68 -3.01
N MET A 377 1.98 17.08 -4.22
CA MET A 377 2.52 16.18 -5.24
C MET A 377 3.81 15.51 -4.75
N ARG A 378 4.74 16.26 -4.19
CA ARG A 378 5.99 15.71 -3.64
C ARG A 378 5.75 14.72 -2.49
N GLU A 379 4.81 15.02 -1.59
CA GLU A 379 4.46 14.07 -0.52
C GLU A 379 3.86 12.78 -1.09
N ALA A 380 2.97 12.87 -2.09
CA ALA A 380 2.40 11.71 -2.75
C ALA A 380 3.44 10.86 -3.49
N MET A 381 4.48 11.50 -4.04
CA MET A 381 5.61 10.82 -4.70
C MET A 381 6.64 10.23 -3.71
N GLY A 382 6.45 10.41 -2.40
CA GLY A 382 7.44 10.00 -1.40
C GLY A 382 8.71 10.86 -1.39
N LEU A 383 8.68 12.05 -2.00
CA LEU A 383 9.80 13.00 -2.12
C LEU A 383 9.61 14.25 -1.25
N GLY A 384 8.53 14.31 -0.50
CA GLY A 384 8.24 15.42 0.41
C GLY A 384 9.02 15.30 1.73
N PRO A 385 9.10 16.39 2.51
CA PRO A 385 9.83 16.41 3.78
C PRO A 385 9.28 15.41 4.81
N LEU A 386 7.97 15.10 4.78
CA LEU A 386 7.40 14.10 5.67
C LEU A 386 7.83 12.67 5.33
N ALA A 387 8.09 12.37 4.06
CA ALA A 387 8.57 11.06 3.62
C ALA A 387 10.08 10.87 3.88
N THR A 388 10.84 11.95 4.01
CA THR A 388 12.30 11.95 4.23
C THR A 388 12.71 12.18 5.68
N LEU A 389 11.77 12.21 6.61
CA LEU A 389 12.06 12.25 8.05
C LEU A 389 12.52 10.85 8.51
N TYR A 390 13.82 10.64 8.53
CA TYR A 390 14.47 9.44 9.08
C TYR A 390 15.19 9.73 10.39
#